data_54b3cdcabbb6c0ff2dc9ab40c9be271e
#
_entry.id   54b3cdcabbb6c0ff2dc9ab40c9be271e
#
_cell.length_a   1.000
_cell.length_b   1.000
_cell.length_c   1.000
_cell.angle_alpha   90.00
_cell.angle_beta   90.00
_cell.angle_gamma   90.00
#
_symmetry.space_group_name_H-M   'P 1'
#
loop_
_entity.id
_entity.type
_entity.pdbx_description
1 polymer ?
#
loop_
_entity_poly.entity_id
_entity_poly.type
_entity_poly.pdbx_seq_one_letter_code
_entity_poly.pdbx_strand_id
1 'polypeptide(L)' 'RSDGKGAVGGAEEGAGNRVVFENGAAGNLYGGQIDNANSTADVTGNSVTVKGGEYNELYGGYTNGKGSANKT' A
#
# COMPACT_ATOMS: atom_id res chain seq x y z
N ARG A 1 6.56 3.27 -2.01
CA ARG A 1 6.47 4.36 -1.02
C ARG A 1 6.76 5.71 -1.67
N SER A 2 6.10 6.74 -1.19
CA SER A 2 6.28 8.11 -1.66
C SER A 2 6.56 9.03 -0.47
N ASP A 3 7.32 10.10 -0.73
CA ASP A 3 7.53 11.17 0.25
C ASP A 3 6.35 12.16 0.30
N GLY A 4 5.29 11.88 -0.42
CA GLY A 4 4.08 12.67 -0.42
C GLY A 4 3.91 13.63 -1.58
N LYS A 5 4.85 13.66 -2.52
CA LYS A 5 4.77 14.57 -3.67
C LYS A 5 4.03 13.98 -4.85
N GLY A 6 3.93 12.67 -4.92
CA GLY A 6 3.24 11.98 -6.01
C GLY A 6 2.36 10.87 -5.51
N ALA A 7 1.37 10.49 -6.31
CA ALA A 7 0.50 9.36 -6.02
C ALA A 7 1.29 8.05 -6.06
N VAL A 8 0.81 7.04 -5.34
CA VAL A 8 1.38 5.70 -5.33
C VAL A 8 0.32 4.73 -5.84
N GLY A 9 0.58 4.06 -6.96
CA GLY A 9 -0.31 3.06 -7.50
C GLY A 9 -0.79 3.38 -8.89
N GLY A 10 -1.96 2.87 -9.22
CA GLY A 10 -2.57 3.00 -10.53
C GLY A 10 -4.01 3.46 -10.44
N ALA A 11 -4.60 3.78 -11.60
CA ALA A 11 -5.97 4.26 -11.67
C ALA A 11 -7.00 3.17 -11.42
N GLU A 12 -6.66 1.92 -11.75
CA GLU A 12 -7.55 0.78 -11.59
C GLU A 12 -7.01 -0.18 -10.53
N GLU A 13 -7.90 -0.93 -9.90
CA GLU A 13 -7.51 -1.94 -8.93
C GLU A 13 -6.58 -2.96 -9.58
N GLY A 14 -5.45 -3.23 -8.93
CA GLY A 14 -4.45 -4.15 -9.43
C GLY A 14 -3.52 -3.58 -10.49
N ALA A 15 -3.74 -2.34 -10.94
CA ALA A 15 -2.89 -1.70 -11.94
C ALA A 15 -1.63 -1.04 -11.35
N GLY A 16 -1.61 -0.84 -10.03
CA GLY A 16 -0.47 -0.24 -9.34
C GLY A 16 0.56 -1.27 -8.90
N ASN A 17 1.09 -1.08 -7.71
CA ASN A 17 2.08 -2.00 -7.15
C ASN A 17 1.45 -3.32 -6.72
N ARG A 18 2.22 -4.38 -6.78
CA ARG A 18 1.79 -5.70 -6.34
C ARG A 18 2.82 -6.29 -5.39
N VAL A 19 2.37 -6.75 -4.25
CA VAL A 19 3.21 -7.46 -3.27
C VAL A 19 2.65 -8.87 -3.11
N VAL A 20 3.54 -9.86 -3.24
CA VAL A 20 3.17 -11.25 -2.98
C VAL A 20 4.02 -11.76 -1.82
N PHE A 21 3.36 -12.11 -0.73
CA PHE A 21 4.01 -12.63 0.46
C PHE A 21 3.74 -14.13 0.54
N GLU A 22 4.75 -14.92 0.19
CA GLU A 22 4.56 -16.36 0.06
C GLU A 22 4.75 -17.11 1.37
N ASN A 23 5.77 -16.73 2.15
CA ASN A 23 6.06 -17.39 3.40
C ASN A 23 7.09 -16.61 4.18
N GLY A 24 7.13 -16.82 5.51
CA GLY A 24 8.08 -16.15 6.39
C GLY A 24 7.37 -15.30 7.43
N ALA A 25 8.07 -14.28 7.92
CA ALA A 25 7.52 -13.35 8.90
C ALA A 25 7.77 -11.92 8.45
N ALA A 26 6.76 -11.08 8.61
CA ALA A 26 6.86 -9.66 8.31
C ALA A 26 6.15 -8.88 9.40
N GLY A 27 6.52 -7.60 9.57
CA GLY A 27 5.75 -6.70 10.41
C GLY A 27 4.46 -6.31 9.69
N ASN A 28 4.50 -5.21 8.95
CA ASN A 28 3.36 -4.75 8.17
C ASN A 28 3.63 -4.94 6.68
N LEU A 29 2.58 -5.23 5.93
CA LEU A 29 2.64 -5.40 4.49
C LEU A 29 1.88 -4.27 3.81
N TYR A 30 2.55 -3.55 2.90
CA TYR A 30 1.94 -2.44 2.18
C TYR A 30 2.07 -2.65 0.68
N GLY A 31 0.97 -2.56 -0.05
CA GLY A 31 1.01 -2.47 -1.50
C GLY A 31 1.56 -1.12 -1.94
N GLY A 32 1.16 -0.06 -1.27
CA GLY A 32 1.70 1.27 -1.46
C GLY A 32 1.62 2.07 -0.18
N GLN A 33 2.49 3.06 -0.02
CA GLN A 33 2.52 3.86 1.21
C GLN A 33 2.95 5.29 0.92
N ILE A 34 2.25 6.23 1.53
CA ILE A 34 2.68 7.63 1.64
C ILE A 34 2.81 7.94 3.13
N ASP A 35 4.00 8.40 3.52
CA ASP A 35 4.30 8.72 4.92
C ASP A 35 4.58 10.22 5.06
N ASN A 36 3.54 11.02 4.90
CA ASN A 36 3.60 12.46 5.05
C ASN A 36 2.19 12.99 5.37
N ALA A 37 2.01 13.45 6.60
CA ALA A 37 0.70 13.88 7.08
C ALA A 37 0.12 15.09 6.31
N ASN A 38 0.95 15.83 5.60
CA ASN A 38 0.51 16.98 4.82
C ASN A 38 0.25 16.63 3.35
N SER A 39 0.50 15.41 2.93
CA SER A 39 0.29 15.00 1.55
C SER A 39 -1.19 14.91 1.20
N THR A 40 -1.53 15.36 0.00
CA THR A 40 -2.87 15.18 -0.58
C THR A 40 -2.87 14.16 -1.69
N ALA A 41 -1.73 13.52 -1.98
CA ALA A 41 -1.63 12.51 -3.01
C ALA A 41 -2.34 11.21 -2.60
N ASP A 42 -2.77 10.45 -3.58
CA ASP A 42 -3.53 9.21 -3.36
C ASP A 42 -2.66 7.98 -3.42
N VAL A 43 -3.08 6.93 -2.71
CA VAL A 43 -2.48 5.59 -2.77
C VAL A 43 -3.58 4.63 -3.20
N THR A 44 -3.61 4.30 -4.48
CA THR A 44 -4.71 3.54 -5.05
C THR A 44 -4.21 2.48 -6.03
N GLY A 45 -5.05 1.49 -6.32
CA GLY A 45 -4.77 0.47 -7.32
C GLY A 45 -3.73 -0.56 -6.93
N ASN A 46 -3.23 -0.53 -5.70
CA ASN A 46 -2.20 -1.45 -5.22
C ASN A 46 -2.83 -2.74 -4.68
N SER A 47 -2.06 -3.83 -4.67
CA SER A 47 -2.54 -5.09 -4.16
C SER A 47 -1.48 -5.82 -3.34
N VAL A 48 -1.93 -6.59 -2.36
CA VAL A 48 -1.09 -7.49 -1.57
C VAL A 48 -1.76 -8.86 -1.58
N THR A 49 -1.00 -9.88 -1.94
CA THR A 49 -1.46 -11.27 -1.90
C THR A 49 -0.66 -12.03 -0.85
N VAL A 50 -1.34 -12.66 0.09
CA VAL A 50 -0.70 -13.47 1.14
C VAL A 50 -1.01 -14.93 0.89
N LYS A 51 0.02 -15.73 0.71
CA LYS A 51 -0.10 -17.18 0.48
C LYS A 51 0.24 -18.00 1.72
N GLY A 52 0.92 -17.41 2.68
CA GLY A 52 1.27 -18.07 3.93
C GLY A 52 2.18 -17.19 4.76
N GLY A 53 2.61 -17.68 5.94
CA GLY A 53 3.49 -16.92 6.81
C GLY A 53 2.72 -16.09 7.84
N GLU A 54 3.44 -15.20 8.50
CA GLU A 54 2.90 -14.37 9.57
C GLU A 54 3.15 -12.89 9.30
N TYR A 55 2.18 -12.04 9.65
CA TYR A 55 2.31 -10.60 9.54
C TYR A 55 1.46 -9.94 10.61
N ASN A 56 1.78 -8.66 10.92
CA ASN A 56 1.00 -7.90 11.91
C ASN A 56 -0.18 -7.19 11.25
N GLU A 57 0.07 -6.42 10.20
CA GLU A 57 -0.96 -5.66 9.53
C GLU A 57 -0.78 -5.74 8.02
N LEU A 58 -1.88 -5.64 7.30
CA LEU A 58 -1.92 -5.79 5.86
C LEU A 58 -2.69 -4.62 5.24
N TYR A 59 -2.04 -3.91 4.31
CA TYR A 59 -2.64 -2.77 3.62
C TYR A 59 -2.48 -2.90 2.11
N GLY A 60 -3.56 -2.78 1.36
CA GLY A 60 -3.45 -2.59 -0.08
C GLY A 60 -2.79 -1.26 -0.37
N GLY A 61 -3.30 -0.20 0.25
CA GLY A 61 -2.67 1.11 0.24
C GLY A 61 -2.73 1.72 1.63
N TYR A 62 -1.81 2.63 1.90
CA TYR A 62 -1.78 3.34 3.17
C TYR A 62 -1.29 4.76 2.96
N THR A 63 -1.96 5.72 3.57
CA THR A 63 -1.45 7.07 3.66
C THR A 63 -1.81 7.66 5.03
N ASN A 64 -0.87 8.35 5.64
CA ASN A 64 -1.15 9.16 6.83
C ASN A 64 -1.41 10.62 6.46
N GLY A 65 -1.53 10.91 5.17
CA GLY A 65 -1.87 12.23 4.66
C GLY A 65 -3.36 12.40 4.48
N LYS A 66 -3.73 13.30 3.58
CA LYS A 66 -5.12 13.69 3.32
C LYS A 66 -5.72 13.06 2.08
N GLY A 67 -4.93 12.35 1.29
CA GLY A 67 -5.41 11.66 0.11
C GLY A 67 -6.11 10.36 0.44
N SER A 68 -6.55 9.67 -0.59
CA SER A 68 -7.24 8.38 -0.47
C SER A 68 -6.27 7.21 -0.53
N ALA A 69 -6.64 6.11 0.10
CA ALA A 69 -5.88 4.87 0.01
C ALA A 69 -6.84 3.72 -0.33
N ASN A 70 -6.37 2.79 -1.16
CA ASN A 70 -7.19 1.64 -1.50
C ASN A 70 -7.12 0.57 -0.40
N LYS A 71 -8.20 -0.19 -0.28
CA LYS A 71 -8.26 -1.31 0.65
C LYS A 71 -7.68 -2.56 0.01
N THR A 72 -7.21 -3.45 0.85
CA THR A 72 -6.77 -4.78 0.42
C THR A 72 -7.95 -5.66 0.05
#